data_6d73f4573c4a32c5177c9c8864955e85
#
_entry.id   6d73f4573c4a32c5177c9c8864955e85
#
_cell.length_a   1.000
_cell.length_b   1.000
_cell.length_c   1.000
_cell.angle_alpha   90.00
_cell.angle_beta   90.00
_cell.angle_gamma   90.00
#
_symmetry.space_group_name_H-M   'P 1'
#
loop_
_entity.id
_entity.type
_entity.pdbx_description
1 polymer ?
#
loop_
_entity_poly.entity_id
_entity_poly.type
_entity_poly.pdbx_seq_one_letter_code
_entity_poly.pdbx_strand_id
1 'polypeptide(L)'
;MEVIDDFELDGDLPRKLLQSVKSVQHVIDVIRKSKKIIVITGAGISVSSGIPDFRSKDVGLYNTLDCDLYNIPSAELLFDYEFFRIDAEPFYKFASKLIPDENIRPSPCHNFIAGLEARGKLLRNYTQNVDGLERKAGISRVIECHGSMVSDEILPTPGDRHRKFVFH
;
A
#
# COMPACT_ATOMS: atom_id res chain seq x y z
N MET A 1 6.79 31.05 -6.07
CA MET A 1 6.61 29.65 -5.64
C MET A 1 5.99 29.76 -4.26
N GLU A 2 4.65 29.86 -4.23
CA GLU A 2 3.90 29.97 -2.98
C GLU A 2 3.93 28.62 -2.27
N VAL A 3 4.40 28.65 -1.05
CA VAL A 3 4.29 27.54 -0.10
C VAL A 3 2.82 27.43 0.21
N ILE A 4 2.20 26.28 -0.09
CA ILE A 4 0.85 25.97 0.37
C ILE A 4 1.01 25.68 1.86
N ASP A 5 0.65 26.66 2.68
CA ASP A 5 0.57 26.57 4.13
C ASP A 5 -0.40 25.45 4.53
N ASP A 6 0.06 24.68 5.50
CA ASP A 6 -0.61 23.76 6.40
C ASP A 6 -2.10 23.49 6.13
N PHE A 7 -2.36 22.40 5.43
CA PHE A 7 -3.66 21.79 5.42
C PHE A 7 -3.85 21.09 6.79
N GLU A 8 -4.27 21.85 7.79
CA GLU A 8 -4.81 21.29 9.02
C GLU A 8 -6.00 20.39 8.64
N LEU A 9 -5.76 19.10 8.63
CA LEU A 9 -6.81 18.08 8.60
C LEU A 9 -7.57 18.24 9.93
N ASP A 10 -8.68 18.95 9.89
CA ASP A 10 -9.62 19.10 10.99
C ASP A 10 -10.13 17.70 11.38
N GLY A 11 -9.50 17.10 12.43
CA GLY A 11 -9.50 15.67 12.71
C GLY A 11 -10.83 15.07 13.16
N ASP A 12 -11.94 15.85 13.24
CA ASP A 12 -13.18 15.37 13.87
C ASP A 12 -14.48 15.84 13.20
N LEU A 13 -14.47 16.18 11.93
CA LEU A 13 -15.75 16.38 11.24
C LEU A 13 -16.40 15.02 10.99
N PRO A 14 -17.59 14.75 11.56
CA PRO A 14 -18.30 13.50 11.32
C PRO A 14 -18.53 13.35 9.81
N ARG A 15 -17.98 12.28 9.23
CA ARG A 15 -18.16 11.97 7.81
C ARG A 15 -19.63 11.89 7.50
N LYS A 16 -20.17 12.87 6.79
CA LYS A 16 -21.55 12.81 6.32
C LYS A 16 -21.62 11.81 5.17
N LEU A 17 -22.41 10.76 5.36
CA LEU A 17 -22.82 9.87 4.26
C LEU A 17 -23.46 10.72 3.17
N LEU A 18 -22.97 10.63 1.94
CA LEU A 18 -23.62 11.23 0.79
C LEU A 18 -25.03 10.66 0.69
N GLN A 19 -26.04 11.53 0.81
CA GLN A 19 -27.46 11.11 0.74
C GLN A 19 -27.81 10.43 -0.60
N SER A 20 -27.02 10.67 -1.62
CA SER A 20 -27.15 10.08 -2.96
C SER A 20 -26.64 8.64 -3.07
N VAL A 21 -25.84 8.14 -2.09
CA VAL A 21 -25.26 6.78 -2.13
C VAL A 21 -25.83 5.97 -0.97
N LYS A 22 -26.94 5.26 -1.22
CA LYS A 22 -27.67 4.53 -0.17
C LYS A 22 -27.58 3.00 -0.31
N SER A 23 -26.98 2.49 -1.37
CA SER A 23 -26.91 1.05 -1.65
C SER A 23 -25.71 0.72 -2.54
N VAL A 24 -25.32 -0.55 -2.55
CA VAL A 24 -24.29 -1.08 -3.45
C VAL A 24 -24.68 -0.81 -4.92
N GLN A 25 -25.96 -0.90 -5.26
CA GLN A 25 -26.43 -0.60 -6.63
C GLN A 25 -26.13 0.84 -7.03
N HIS A 26 -26.30 1.83 -6.13
CA HIS A 26 -25.93 3.22 -6.41
C HIS A 26 -24.42 3.37 -6.65
N VAL A 27 -23.56 2.65 -5.90
CA VAL A 27 -22.11 2.64 -6.13
C VAL A 27 -21.80 2.08 -7.52
N ILE A 28 -22.41 0.97 -7.89
CA ILE A 28 -22.26 0.36 -9.22
C ILE A 28 -22.62 1.35 -10.32
N ASP A 29 -23.75 2.05 -10.17
CA ASP A 29 -24.22 3.00 -11.15
C ASP A 29 -23.32 4.23 -11.26
N VAL A 30 -22.75 4.71 -10.14
CA VAL A 30 -21.73 5.76 -10.13
C VAL A 30 -20.50 5.30 -10.90
N ILE A 31 -19.97 4.11 -10.61
CA ILE A 31 -18.81 3.56 -11.32
C ILE A 31 -19.09 3.39 -12.81
N ARG A 32 -20.30 2.92 -13.19
CA ARG A 32 -20.69 2.76 -14.58
C ARG A 32 -20.70 4.09 -15.34
N LYS A 33 -21.21 5.15 -14.72
CA LYS A 33 -21.31 6.49 -15.32
C LYS A 33 -19.99 7.25 -15.32
N SER A 34 -19.09 6.95 -14.38
CA SER A 34 -17.80 7.64 -14.23
C SER A 34 -16.89 7.32 -15.40
N LYS A 35 -16.20 8.37 -15.90
CA LYS A 35 -15.22 8.28 -17.00
C LYS A 35 -13.79 8.37 -16.49
N LYS A 36 -13.58 8.94 -15.31
CA LYS A 36 -12.27 9.15 -14.67
C LYS A 36 -12.40 8.78 -13.20
N ILE A 37 -11.78 7.68 -12.80
CA ILE A 37 -11.85 7.13 -11.44
C ILE A 37 -10.44 7.15 -10.86
N ILE A 38 -10.31 7.72 -9.67
CA ILE A 38 -9.12 7.58 -8.84
C ILE A 38 -9.43 6.50 -7.81
N VAL A 39 -8.48 5.58 -7.62
CA VAL A 39 -8.57 4.54 -6.60
C VAL A 39 -7.43 4.74 -5.62
N ILE A 40 -7.71 4.59 -4.34
CA ILE A 40 -6.71 4.55 -3.26
C ILE A 40 -6.76 3.17 -2.65
N THR A 41 -5.63 2.49 -2.58
CA THR A 41 -5.51 1.14 -2.06
C THR A 41 -4.54 1.07 -0.89
N GLY A 42 -4.72 0.08 -0.04
CA GLY A 42 -3.88 -0.20 1.12
C GLY A 42 -3.89 -1.70 1.42
N ALA A 43 -3.27 -2.12 2.51
CA ALA A 43 -2.99 -3.53 2.83
C ALA A 43 -4.22 -4.45 2.76
N GLY A 44 -5.42 -3.92 3.05
CA GLY A 44 -6.66 -4.70 3.03
C GLY A 44 -6.99 -5.35 1.69
N ILE A 45 -6.53 -4.82 0.54
CA ILE A 45 -6.78 -5.47 -0.75
C ILE A 45 -5.91 -6.69 -1.00
N SER A 46 -4.81 -6.83 -0.25
CA SER A 46 -3.84 -7.93 -0.39
C SER A 46 -4.10 -9.08 0.59
N VAL A 47 -5.01 -8.89 1.57
CA VAL A 47 -5.33 -9.92 2.57
C VAL A 47 -5.84 -11.22 1.93
N SER A 48 -6.73 -11.13 0.95
CA SER A 48 -7.23 -12.30 0.22
C SER A 48 -6.19 -12.93 -0.71
N SER A 49 -5.04 -12.30 -0.90
CA SER A 49 -3.88 -12.86 -1.60
C SER A 49 -2.91 -13.58 -0.66
N GLY A 50 -3.19 -13.58 0.66
CA GLY A 50 -2.35 -14.21 1.67
C GLY A 50 -1.33 -13.26 2.32
N ILE A 51 -1.34 -11.96 2.00
CA ILE A 51 -0.48 -10.96 2.65
C ILE A 51 -1.29 -10.32 3.78
N PRO A 52 -0.88 -10.46 5.06
CA PRO A 52 -1.60 -9.88 6.17
C PRO A 52 -1.57 -8.35 6.12
N ASP A 53 -2.62 -7.72 6.61
CA ASP A 53 -2.58 -6.29 6.88
C ASP A 53 -1.82 -5.98 8.19
N PHE A 54 -1.68 -4.70 8.54
CA PHE A 54 -0.89 -4.29 9.71
C PHE A 54 -1.64 -4.39 11.04
N ARG A 55 -2.97 -4.17 11.06
CA ARG A 55 -3.73 -3.86 12.29
C ARG A 55 -4.92 -4.76 12.58
N SER A 56 -5.27 -5.68 11.71
CA SER A 56 -6.37 -6.61 11.97
C SER A 56 -6.14 -7.37 13.28
N LYS A 57 -7.20 -7.46 14.10
CA LYS A 57 -7.11 -7.86 15.50
C LYS A 57 -6.43 -9.20 15.74
N ASP A 58 -6.69 -10.19 14.87
CA ASP A 58 -6.21 -11.58 15.09
C ASP A 58 -5.11 -11.99 14.09
N VAL A 59 -4.97 -11.28 12.97
CA VAL A 59 -4.10 -11.68 11.86
C VAL A 59 -3.19 -10.55 11.37
N GLY A 60 -3.36 -9.34 11.90
CA GLY A 60 -2.57 -8.20 11.53
C GLY A 60 -1.11 -8.35 11.98
N LEU A 61 -0.21 -7.83 11.17
CA LEU A 61 1.22 -7.96 11.36
C LEU A 61 1.68 -7.53 12.77
N TYR A 62 1.18 -6.39 13.27
CA TYR A 62 1.56 -5.89 14.60
C TYR A 62 1.12 -6.78 15.75
N ASN A 63 0.07 -7.59 15.54
CA ASN A 63 -0.44 -8.50 16.58
C ASN A 63 0.17 -9.89 16.49
N THR A 64 0.79 -10.24 15.37
CA THR A 64 1.34 -11.59 15.12
C THR A 64 2.86 -11.62 15.04
N LEU A 65 3.50 -10.45 15.03
CA LEU A 65 4.95 -10.35 14.95
C LEU A 65 5.59 -10.82 16.27
N ASP A 66 6.48 -11.79 16.17
CA ASP A 66 7.34 -12.20 17.28
C ASP A 66 8.50 -11.20 17.44
N CYS A 67 8.31 -10.22 18.34
CA CYS A 67 9.28 -9.18 18.58
C CYS A 67 10.64 -9.71 19.07
N ASP A 68 10.67 -10.81 19.82
CA ASP A 68 11.89 -11.42 20.32
C ASP A 68 12.74 -11.97 19.16
N LEU A 69 12.12 -12.51 18.13
CA LEU A 69 12.80 -12.99 16.93
C LEU A 69 13.59 -11.88 16.21
N TYR A 70 13.12 -10.65 16.32
CA TYR A 70 13.72 -9.48 15.67
C TYR A 70 14.51 -8.61 16.63
N ASN A 71 14.55 -8.97 17.92
CA ASN A 71 15.20 -8.21 18.98
C ASN A 71 14.74 -6.74 19.02
N ILE A 72 13.42 -6.53 18.92
CA ILE A 72 12.79 -5.20 18.98
C ILE A 72 11.81 -5.13 20.15
N PRO A 73 11.70 -3.96 20.83
CA PRO A 73 10.79 -3.78 21.96
C PRO A 73 9.31 -3.82 21.58
N SER A 74 8.95 -3.43 20.36
CA SER A 74 7.57 -3.48 19.86
C SER A 74 7.54 -3.58 18.33
N ALA A 75 6.43 -4.11 17.79
CA ALA A 75 6.28 -4.33 16.35
C ALA A 75 6.27 -3.03 15.54
N GLU A 76 5.81 -1.92 16.12
CA GLU A 76 5.76 -0.61 15.48
C GLU A 76 7.17 -0.09 15.16
N LEU A 77 8.16 -0.38 16.01
CA LEU A 77 9.55 0.04 15.79
C LEU A 77 10.15 -0.54 14.51
N LEU A 78 9.62 -1.63 14.02
CA LEU A 78 10.08 -2.23 12.76
C LEU A 78 9.96 -1.26 11.57
N PHE A 79 9.00 -0.34 11.62
CA PHE A 79 8.73 0.66 10.58
C PHE A 79 9.02 2.09 11.03
N ASP A 80 9.64 2.25 12.20
CA ASP A 80 10.05 3.56 12.71
C ASP A 80 11.36 4.00 12.06
N TYR A 81 11.36 5.19 11.47
CA TYR A 81 12.52 5.71 10.73
C TYR A 81 13.70 6.00 11.66
N GLU A 82 13.48 6.53 12.87
CA GLU A 82 14.55 6.84 13.80
C GLU A 82 15.18 5.55 14.35
N PHE A 83 14.37 4.53 14.63
CA PHE A 83 14.87 3.20 14.98
C PHE A 83 15.67 2.58 13.83
N PHE A 84 15.18 2.64 12.61
CA PHE A 84 15.88 2.14 11.42
C PHE A 84 17.25 2.78 11.22
N ARG A 85 17.40 4.07 11.54
CA ARG A 85 18.70 4.77 11.45
C ARG A 85 19.70 4.27 12.46
N ILE A 86 19.25 3.77 13.62
CA ILE A 86 20.08 3.24 14.68
C ILE A 86 20.44 1.78 14.40
N ASP A 87 19.45 0.99 14.06
CA ASP A 87 19.57 -0.44 13.76
C ASP A 87 18.63 -0.84 12.63
N ALA A 88 19.16 -1.06 11.43
CA ALA A 88 18.40 -1.44 10.25
C ALA A 88 18.24 -2.97 10.10
N GLU A 89 18.95 -3.78 10.89
CA GLU A 89 18.95 -5.24 10.74
C GLU A 89 17.57 -5.85 10.95
N PRO A 90 16.78 -5.48 11.98
CA PRO A 90 15.43 -6.00 12.18
C PRO A 90 14.51 -5.77 10.98
N PHE A 91 14.58 -4.56 10.42
CA PHE A 91 13.82 -4.22 9.23
C PHE A 91 14.17 -5.10 8.03
N TYR A 92 15.46 -5.26 7.71
CA TYR A 92 15.88 -6.07 6.56
C TYR A 92 15.56 -7.56 6.74
N LYS A 93 15.73 -8.09 7.95
CA LYS A 93 15.35 -9.45 8.30
C LYS A 93 13.86 -9.69 8.11
N PHE A 94 13.03 -8.70 8.44
CA PHE A 94 11.59 -8.76 8.22
C PHE A 94 11.22 -8.55 6.76
N ALA A 95 11.78 -7.55 6.10
CA ALA A 95 11.49 -7.21 4.70
C ALA A 95 11.75 -8.38 3.76
N SER A 96 12.77 -9.20 4.05
CA SER A 96 13.04 -10.42 3.28
C SER A 96 11.89 -11.43 3.29
N LYS A 97 11.02 -11.39 4.32
CA LYS A 97 9.83 -12.24 4.43
C LYS A 97 8.57 -11.60 3.82
N LEU A 98 8.61 -10.27 3.61
CA LEU A 98 7.50 -9.53 2.99
C LEU A 98 7.54 -9.54 1.47
N ILE A 99 8.69 -9.86 0.88
CA ILE A 99 8.77 -9.99 -0.58
C ILE A 99 7.80 -11.10 -0.97
N PRO A 100 6.74 -10.79 -1.73
CA PRO A 100 5.74 -11.79 -2.06
C PRO A 100 6.41 -12.93 -2.84
N ASP A 101 6.07 -14.17 -2.46
CA ASP A 101 6.39 -15.35 -3.25
C ASP A 101 5.85 -15.13 -4.68
N GLU A 102 6.60 -15.59 -5.68
CA GLU A 102 6.21 -15.53 -7.09
C GLU A 102 4.82 -16.16 -7.35
N ASN A 103 4.40 -17.09 -6.48
CA ASN A 103 3.11 -17.75 -6.54
C ASN A 103 1.93 -16.91 -6.02
N ILE A 104 2.18 -15.85 -5.26
CA ILE A 104 1.12 -14.96 -4.77
C ILE A 104 0.43 -14.29 -5.95
N ARG A 105 -0.90 -14.45 -6.01
CA ARG A 105 -1.74 -13.90 -7.09
C ARG A 105 -2.46 -12.64 -6.63
N PRO A 106 -2.63 -11.67 -7.54
CA PRO A 106 -3.47 -10.50 -7.25
C PRO A 106 -4.89 -10.91 -6.83
N SER A 107 -5.43 -10.18 -5.87
CA SER A 107 -6.78 -10.41 -5.37
C SER A 107 -7.85 -10.04 -6.40
N PRO A 108 -9.12 -10.46 -6.20
CA PRO A 108 -10.24 -10.00 -7.02
C PRO A 108 -10.37 -8.47 -7.07
N CYS A 109 -9.97 -7.77 -6.00
CA CYS A 109 -9.98 -6.31 -5.95
C CYS A 109 -8.94 -5.71 -6.91
N HIS A 110 -7.72 -6.24 -6.94
CA HIS A 110 -6.70 -5.84 -7.93
C HIS A 110 -7.20 -6.07 -9.36
N ASN A 111 -7.78 -7.24 -9.63
CA ASN A 111 -8.32 -7.57 -10.95
C ASN A 111 -9.48 -6.64 -11.36
N PHE A 112 -10.30 -6.21 -10.40
CA PHE A 112 -11.35 -5.23 -10.63
C PHE A 112 -10.77 -3.88 -11.06
N ILE A 113 -9.72 -3.40 -10.38
CA ILE A 113 -9.04 -2.14 -10.71
C ILE A 113 -8.38 -2.23 -12.10
N ALA A 114 -7.70 -3.33 -12.40
CA ALA A 114 -7.17 -3.60 -13.74
C ALA A 114 -8.27 -3.56 -14.80
N GLY A 115 -9.45 -4.12 -14.49
CA GLY A 115 -10.64 -4.05 -15.34
C GLY A 115 -11.16 -2.62 -15.56
N LEU A 116 -11.01 -1.70 -14.59
CA LEU A 116 -11.31 -0.27 -14.77
C LEU A 116 -10.32 0.38 -15.75
N GLU A 117 -9.04 0.04 -15.62
CA GLU A 117 -8.02 0.55 -16.55
C GLU A 117 -8.24 0.07 -17.97
N ALA A 118 -8.48 -1.22 -18.16
CA ALA A 118 -8.77 -1.81 -19.48
C ALA A 118 -9.98 -1.17 -20.18
N ARG A 119 -10.92 -0.64 -19.40
CA ARG A 119 -12.10 0.09 -19.90
C ARG A 119 -11.85 1.60 -20.06
N GLY A 120 -10.62 2.08 -19.87
CA GLY A 120 -10.27 3.49 -19.97
C GLY A 120 -10.87 4.38 -18.86
N LYS A 121 -11.36 3.78 -17.78
CA LYS A 121 -12.00 4.50 -16.66
C LYS A 121 -11.04 4.86 -15.54
N LEU A 122 -9.96 4.10 -15.32
CA LEU A 122 -8.98 4.38 -14.29
C LEU A 122 -8.14 5.60 -14.67
N LEU A 123 -8.19 6.65 -13.86
CA LEU A 123 -7.28 7.80 -14.00
C LEU A 123 -5.95 7.49 -13.34
N ARG A 124 -5.98 7.08 -12.07
CA ARG A 124 -4.82 6.64 -11.28
C ARG A 124 -5.26 5.68 -10.18
N ASN A 125 -4.37 4.75 -9.81
CA ASN A 125 -4.41 4.02 -8.56
C ASN A 125 -3.24 4.50 -7.69
N TYR A 126 -3.54 5.09 -6.55
CA TYR A 126 -2.56 5.41 -5.53
C TYR A 126 -2.55 4.28 -4.52
N THR A 127 -1.43 3.57 -4.40
CA THR A 127 -1.30 2.49 -3.43
C THR A 127 -0.35 2.85 -2.29
N GLN A 128 -0.72 2.47 -1.07
CA GLN A 128 0.17 2.48 0.09
C GLN A 128 0.94 1.17 0.22
N ASN A 129 0.59 0.16 -0.61
CA ASN A 129 1.23 -1.14 -0.57
C ASN A 129 2.59 -1.10 -1.29
N VAL A 130 3.48 -1.97 -0.82
CA VAL A 130 4.84 -2.16 -1.35
C VAL A 130 5.01 -3.55 -2.00
N ASP A 131 3.93 -4.34 -2.06
CA ASP A 131 3.91 -5.72 -2.52
C ASP A 131 3.90 -5.90 -4.05
N GLY A 132 3.67 -4.82 -4.80
CA GLY A 132 3.66 -4.82 -6.27
C GLY A 132 2.51 -5.58 -6.91
N LEU A 133 1.48 -5.99 -6.15
CA LEU A 133 0.37 -6.79 -6.69
C LEU A 133 -0.49 -5.99 -7.68
N GLU A 134 -0.54 -4.68 -7.58
CA GLU A 134 -1.18 -3.83 -8.58
C GLU A 134 -0.53 -3.99 -9.95
N ARG A 135 0.81 -3.92 -10.02
CA ARG A 135 1.56 -4.13 -11.27
C ARG A 135 1.41 -5.55 -11.78
N LYS A 136 1.46 -6.54 -10.87
CA LYS A 136 1.24 -7.95 -11.18
C LYS A 136 -0.16 -8.23 -11.74
N ALA A 137 -1.17 -7.42 -11.36
CA ALA A 137 -2.51 -7.45 -11.92
C ALA A 137 -2.62 -6.79 -13.30
N GLY A 138 -1.55 -6.16 -13.80
CA GLY A 138 -1.53 -5.46 -15.08
C GLY A 138 -1.96 -4.00 -15.00
N ILE A 139 -2.00 -3.39 -13.80
CA ILE A 139 -2.31 -1.96 -13.63
C ILE A 139 -1.05 -1.16 -13.96
N SER A 140 -1.08 -0.37 -15.03
CA SER A 140 0.03 0.50 -15.42
C SER A 140 -0.07 1.90 -14.80
N ARG A 141 -1.31 2.34 -14.50
CA ARG A 141 -1.60 3.67 -13.92
C ARG A 141 -1.54 3.68 -12.41
N VAL A 142 -0.55 3.00 -11.83
CA VAL A 142 -0.32 2.92 -10.38
C VAL A 142 0.78 3.89 -9.96
N ILE A 143 0.59 4.49 -8.77
CA ILE A 143 1.60 5.29 -8.05
C ILE A 143 1.79 4.63 -6.70
N GLU A 144 3.00 4.15 -6.45
CA GLU A 144 3.41 3.48 -5.21
C GLU A 144 3.87 4.56 -4.21
N CYS A 145 2.92 5.02 -3.37
CA CYS A 145 3.13 6.17 -2.49
C CYS A 145 4.19 5.94 -1.40
N HIS A 146 4.44 4.68 -1.06
CA HIS A 146 5.44 4.27 -0.05
C HIS A 146 6.63 3.53 -0.68
N GLY A 147 6.84 3.68 -2.00
CA GLY A 147 7.84 2.91 -2.72
C GLY A 147 7.40 1.48 -3.03
N SER A 148 8.35 0.62 -3.41
CA SER A 148 8.09 -0.78 -3.77
C SER A 148 9.20 -1.69 -3.28
N MET A 149 8.84 -2.89 -2.84
CA MET A 149 9.81 -3.96 -2.49
C MET A 149 10.12 -4.88 -3.67
N VAL A 150 9.42 -4.72 -4.79
CA VAL A 150 9.48 -5.62 -5.96
C VAL A 150 9.95 -4.91 -7.23
N SER A 151 10.20 -3.59 -7.21
CA SER A 151 10.68 -2.89 -8.39
C SER A 151 12.18 -3.12 -8.58
N ASP A 152 12.58 -3.48 -9.80
CA ASP A 152 13.98 -3.55 -10.21
C ASP A 152 14.63 -2.17 -10.42
N GLU A 153 13.86 -1.09 -10.28
CA GLU A 153 14.36 0.28 -10.35
C GLU A 153 15.09 0.66 -9.07
N ILE A 154 16.32 0.16 -8.97
CA ILE A 154 17.29 0.63 -8.00
C ILE A 154 17.82 1.95 -8.54
N LEU A 155 17.46 3.08 -7.91
CA LEU A 155 18.17 4.32 -8.19
C LEU A 155 19.64 4.15 -7.79
N PRO A 156 20.58 4.20 -8.74
CA PRO A 156 21.99 4.03 -8.44
C PRO A 156 22.46 5.22 -7.60
N THR A 157 22.75 4.98 -6.33
CA THR A 157 23.59 5.91 -5.58
C THR A 157 25.04 5.57 -5.84
N PRO A 158 25.90 6.56 -6.18
CA PRO A 158 27.31 6.31 -6.44
C PRO A 158 27.96 5.68 -5.20
N GLY A 159 28.43 4.44 -5.33
CA GLY A 159 29.26 3.77 -4.33
C GLY A 159 28.64 2.59 -3.59
N ASP A 160 27.38 2.24 -3.81
CA ASP A 160 26.71 1.17 -3.05
C ASP A 160 26.49 -0.12 -3.84
N ARG A 161 27.04 -1.23 -3.32
CA ARG A 161 26.88 -2.59 -3.88
C ARG A 161 25.67 -3.34 -3.30
N HIS A 162 24.80 -2.67 -2.52
CA HIS A 162 23.65 -3.29 -1.86
C HIS A 162 22.33 -2.74 -2.41
N ARG A 163 21.37 -3.64 -2.62
CA ARG A 163 19.99 -3.27 -2.99
C ARG A 163 19.44 -2.30 -1.96
N LYS A 164 19.06 -1.11 -2.37
CA LYS A 164 18.45 -0.11 -1.49
C LYS A 164 16.96 -0.05 -1.73
N PHE A 165 16.19 -0.22 -0.67
CA PHE A 165 14.78 0.14 -0.66
C PHE A 165 14.69 1.67 -0.61
N VAL A 166 13.94 2.26 -1.54
CA VAL A 166 13.70 3.71 -1.53
C VAL A 166 12.33 3.93 -0.89
N PHE A 167 12.34 4.50 0.31
CA PHE A 167 11.15 5.07 0.91
C PHE A 167 11.12 6.56 0.56
N HIS A 168 9.99 7.04 0.07
CA HIS A 168 9.70 8.46 -0.15
C HIS A 168 8.82 8.98 0.96
#